data_cc510e20095725c517df995fa7beeb51
#
_entry.id   cc510e20095725c517df995fa7beeb51
#
_cell.length_a   1.000
_cell.length_b   1.000
_cell.length_c   1.000
_cell.angle_alpha   90.00
_cell.angle_beta   90.00
_cell.angle_gamma   90.00
#
_symmetry.space_group_name_H-M   'P 1'
#
loop_
_entity.id
_entity.type
_entity.pdbx_description
1 polymer ?
#
loop_
_entity_poly.entity_id
_entity_poly.type
_entity_poly.pdbx_seq_one_letter_code
_entity_poly.pdbx_strand_id
1 'polypeptide(L)'
;MDSADPEDLWQYLANYEESTGGRVMAIPHNANLSNGAMFSVLDFAGKPITSKYAKTRSRWERIYEVTQYKGDSEAYPDLSLEDEFADFEKMGRTSRIHRPQTGVGKAQSDGKDTGKDNNTEKPNNKTLQSQLTNEQKTRLKGSFARPALKQGLSEQAKLGINPFKLGLIGSTDSHIGLSSADESGYIGKQGAFRAASAVWNAAGFAGVWAKENTRESLFTAMERREVFAS
;
A
#
# COMPACT_ATOMS: atom_id res chain seq x y z
N MET A 1 -9.74 10.05 -16.64
CA MET A 1 -9.12 8.81 -17.14
C MET A 1 -9.71 7.67 -16.32
N ASP A 2 -10.49 6.80 -16.94
CA ASP A 2 -11.18 5.70 -16.27
C ASP A 2 -10.49 4.38 -16.65
N SER A 3 -9.27 4.19 -16.13
CA SER A 3 -8.49 2.98 -16.36
C SER A 3 -8.05 2.37 -15.04
N ALA A 4 -8.01 1.03 -14.98
CA ALA A 4 -7.45 0.27 -13.87
C ALA A 4 -6.00 -0.17 -14.15
N ASP A 5 -5.48 0.10 -15.34
CA ASP A 5 -4.10 -0.20 -15.72
C ASP A 5 -3.15 0.88 -15.19
N PRO A 6 -2.17 0.54 -14.35
CA PRO A 6 -1.21 1.51 -13.84
C PRO A 6 -0.33 2.15 -14.94
N GLU A 7 -0.12 1.48 -16.08
CA GLU A 7 0.66 2.05 -17.19
C GLU A 7 -0.03 3.28 -17.79
N ASP A 8 -1.37 3.32 -17.80
CA ASP A 8 -2.13 4.50 -18.24
C ASP A 8 -1.94 5.69 -17.29
N LEU A 9 -1.91 5.43 -15.98
CA LEU A 9 -1.58 6.47 -15.00
C LEU A 9 -0.16 7.01 -15.23
N TRP A 10 0.82 6.15 -15.42
CA TRP A 10 2.20 6.58 -15.64
C TRP A 10 2.34 7.38 -16.93
N GLN A 11 1.62 7.01 -17.98
CA GLN A 11 1.58 7.79 -19.21
C GLN A 11 0.94 9.17 -19.00
N TYR A 12 -0.14 9.23 -18.21
CA TYR A 12 -0.76 10.51 -17.83
C TYR A 12 0.22 11.40 -17.08
N LEU A 13 0.96 10.86 -16.11
CA LEU A 13 1.96 11.61 -15.35
C LEU A 13 3.09 12.13 -16.26
N ALA A 14 3.54 11.32 -17.22
CA ALA A 14 4.54 11.73 -18.20
C ALA A 14 4.04 12.92 -19.05
N ASN A 15 2.82 12.82 -19.57
CA ASN A 15 2.20 13.90 -20.37
C ASN A 15 2.02 15.19 -19.53
N TYR A 16 1.70 15.04 -18.23
CA TYR A 16 1.60 16.19 -17.34
C TYR A 16 2.95 16.90 -17.17
N GLU A 17 4.04 16.17 -16.87
CA GLU A 17 5.37 16.77 -16.76
C GLU A 17 5.79 17.45 -18.07
N GLU A 18 5.55 16.81 -19.22
CA GLU A 18 5.89 17.36 -20.52
C GLU A 18 5.13 18.66 -20.83
N SER A 19 3.84 18.69 -20.54
CA SER A 19 2.97 19.84 -20.86
C SER A 19 3.11 21.02 -19.91
N THR A 20 3.48 20.79 -18.64
CA THR A 20 3.50 21.83 -17.61
C THR A 20 4.89 22.21 -17.13
N GLY A 21 5.90 21.38 -17.37
CA GLY A 21 7.22 21.50 -16.75
C GLY A 21 7.20 21.21 -15.24
N GLY A 22 6.06 20.74 -14.71
CA GLY A 22 5.92 20.36 -13.31
C GLY A 22 6.61 19.04 -13.00
N ARG A 23 6.69 18.69 -11.71
CA ARG A 23 7.21 17.40 -11.22
C ARG A 23 6.10 16.69 -10.47
N VAL A 24 5.92 15.40 -10.74
CA VAL A 24 4.88 14.58 -10.12
C VAL A 24 5.41 13.20 -9.73
N MET A 25 4.77 12.55 -8.79
CA MET A 25 4.98 11.13 -8.49
C MET A 25 3.65 10.50 -8.06
N ALA A 26 3.51 9.22 -8.30
CA ALA A 26 2.44 8.42 -7.73
C ALA A 26 2.88 7.85 -6.39
N ILE A 27 1.96 7.84 -5.42
CA ILE A 27 2.16 7.23 -4.11
C ILE A 27 1.10 6.12 -3.94
N PRO A 28 1.43 4.88 -4.30
CA PRO A 28 0.53 3.76 -4.07
C PRO A 28 0.22 3.58 -2.59
N HIS A 29 -1.00 3.14 -2.27
CA HIS A 29 -1.47 2.94 -0.91
C HIS A 29 -2.51 1.81 -0.84
N ASN A 30 -2.89 1.37 0.37
CA ASN A 30 -3.87 0.30 0.58
C ASN A 30 -3.51 -1.05 -0.08
N ALA A 31 -2.24 -1.42 -0.13
CA ALA A 31 -1.85 -2.68 -0.74
C ALA A 31 -2.44 -3.90 -0.01
N ASN A 32 -2.66 -3.82 1.31
CA ASN A 32 -3.34 -4.85 2.10
C ASN A 32 -4.72 -5.21 1.55
N LEU A 33 -5.37 -4.29 0.83
CA LEU A 33 -6.69 -4.48 0.20
C LEU A 33 -6.60 -4.85 -1.28
N SER A 34 -5.40 -4.90 -1.88
CA SER A 34 -5.20 -5.08 -3.32
C SER A 34 -5.35 -6.53 -3.79
N ASN A 35 -5.56 -7.50 -2.90
CA ASN A 35 -5.59 -8.92 -3.24
C ASN A 35 -4.33 -9.40 -4.00
N GLY A 36 -3.18 -8.83 -3.67
CA GLY A 36 -1.87 -9.14 -4.26
C GLY A 36 -1.55 -8.37 -5.53
N ALA A 37 -2.44 -7.51 -6.02
CA ALA A 37 -2.23 -6.78 -7.26
C ALA A 37 -1.19 -5.65 -7.13
N MET A 38 -1.05 -5.05 -5.94
CA MET A 38 -0.16 -3.91 -5.74
C MET A 38 1.29 -4.20 -6.13
N PHE A 39 1.82 -5.34 -5.71
CA PHE A 39 3.20 -5.73 -5.97
C PHE A 39 3.27 -7.00 -6.84
N SER A 40 2.35 -7.10 -7.81
CA SER A 40 2.36 -8.17 -8.79
C SER A 40 3.62 -8.12 -9.67
N VAL A 41 4.14 -9.29 -10.01
CA VAL A 41 5.18 -9.46 -11.05
C VAL A 41 4.58 -9.76 -12.43
N LEU A 42 3.27 -9.61 -12.54
CA LEU A 42 2.53 -9.64 -13.80
C LEU A 42 2.02 -8.23 -14.09
N ASP A 43 1.98 -7.86 -15.36
CA ASP A 43 1.33 -6.64 -15.84
C ASP A 43 -0.20 -6.75 -15.76
N PHE A 44 -0.90 -5.71 -16.17
CA PHE A 44 -2.37 -5.69 -16.15
C PHE A 44 -3.01 -6.73 -17.07
N ALA A 45 -2.30 -7.16 -18.12
CA ALA A 45 -2.73 -8.23 -19.02
C ALA A 45 -2.39 -9.64 -18.51
N GLY A 46 -1.81 -9.77 -17.31
CA GLY A 46 -1.41 -11.04 -16.70
C GLY A 46 -0.11 -11.64 -17.26
N LYS A 47 0.69 -10.86 -17.99
CA LYS A 47 2.00 -11.29 -18.52
C LYS A 47 3.10 -10.90 -17.54
N PRO A 48 4.22 -11.65 -17.49
CA PRO A 48 5.38 -11.25 -16.71
C PRO A 48 5.84 -9.82 -17.06
N ILE A 49 6.14 -9.02 -16.03
CA ILE A 49 6.64 -7.66 -16.23
C ILE A 49 7.97 -7.67 -16.96
N THR A 50 8.20 -6.63 -17.75
CA THR A 50 9.42 -6.44 -18.55
C THR A 50 10.36 -5.43 -17.90
N SER A 51 11.61 -5.35 -18.37
CA SER A 51 12.55 -4.30 -17.97
C SER A 51 11.98 -2.89 -18.23
N LYS A 52 11.24 -2.71 -19.33
CA LYS A 52 10.56 -1.44 -19.67
C LYS A 52 9.52 -1.09 -18.61
N TYR A 53 8.63 -2.03 -18.27
CA TYR A 53 7.63 -1.87 -17.23
C TYR A 53 8.28 -1.51 -15.89
N ALA A 54 9.27 -2.30 -15.46
CA ALA A 54 9.99 -2.10 -14.20
C ALA A 54 10.66 -0.71 -14.13
N LYS A 55 11.25 -0.25 -15.23
CA LYS A 55 11.86 1.08 -15.35
C LYS A 55 10.82 2.19 -15.21
N THR A 56 9.68 2.07 -15.91
CA THR A 56 8.59 3.04 -15.84
C THR A 56 8.00 3.12 -14.43
N ARG A 57 7.70 1.97 -13.83
CA ARG A 57 7.22 1.90 -12.45
C ARG A 57 8.18 2.55 -11.47
N SER A 58 9.47 2.20 -11.52
CA SER A 58 10.51 2.77 -10.64
C SER A 58 10.70 4.28 -10.81
N ARG A 59 10.32 4.83 -11.96
CA ARG A 59 10.30 6.29 -12.18
C ARG A 59 9.17 6.96 -11.44
N TRP A 60 7.96 6.43 -11.51
CA TRP A 60 6.75 7.11 -11.04
C TRP A 60 6.37 6.75 -9.61
N GLU A 61 6.63 5.50 -9.18
CA GLU A 61 6.30 4.98 -7.85
C GLU A 61 7.57 4.84 -7.02
N ARG A 62 8.08 5.95 -6.51
CA ARG A 62 9.33 5.98 -5.75
C ARG A 62 9.14 5.73 -4.27
N ILE A 63 7.98 6.11 -3.75
CA ILE A 63 7.59 5.92 -2.36
C ILE A 63 6.26 5.20 -2.29
N TYR A 64 6.01 4.56 -1.16
CA TYR A 64 4.81 3.77 -0.91
C TYR A 64 4.29 4.05 0.50
N GLU A 65 2.98 4.24 0.63
CA GLU A 65 2.32 4.37 1.93
C GLU A 65 2.11 3.00 2.55
N VAL A 66 2.91 2.67 3.58
CA VAL A 66 2.92 1.36 4.21
C VAL A 66 1.88 1.23 5.31
N THR A 67 1.48 2.33 5.92
CA THR A 67 0.50 2.33 7.02
C THR A 67 -0.39 3.57 6.98
N GLN A 68 -1.64 3.39 7.34
CA GLN A 68 -2.66 4.41 7.52
C GLN A 68 -3.83 3.83 8.34
N TYR A 69 -4.85 4.62 8.64
CA TYR A 69 -5.96 4.19 9.51
C TYR A 69 -6.72 2.94 9.00
N LYS A 70 -6.72 2.63 7.70
CA LYS A 70 -7.36 1.41 7.14
C LYS A 70 -6.53 0.15 7.30
N GLY A 71 -5.35 0.26 7.85
CA GLY A 71 -4.50 -0.86 8.18
C GLY A 71 -3.07 -0.73 7.70
N ASP A 72 -2.28 -1.67 8.15
CA ASP A 72 -0.89 -1.83 7.85
C ASP A 72 -0.72 -2.72 6.61
N SER A 73 0.12 -2.29 5.71
CA SER A 73 0.53 -3.00 4.50
C SER A 73 2.01 -3.39 4.52
N GLU A 74 2.67 -3.39 5.69
CA GLU A 74 4.08 -3.78 5.81
C GLU A 74 4.26 -5.28 5.65
N ALA A 75 3.61 -6.07 6.52
CA ALA A 75 3.67 -7.53 6.53
C ALA A 75 2.37 -8.12 7.07
N TYR A 76 2.14 -9.38 6.79
CA TYR A 76 1.05 -10.17 7.39
C TYR A 76 1.61 -11.45 7.98
N PRO A 77 1.48 -11.69 9.30
CA PRO A 77 2.12 -12.81 9.97
C PRO A 77 1.85 -14.17 9.31
N ASP A 78 0.60 -14.44 8.95
CA ASP A 78 0.21 -15.72 8.34
C ASP A 78 0.77 -15.94 6.92
N LEU A 79 1.25 -14.88 6.25
CA LEU A 79 1.88 -14.95 4.93
C LEU A 79 3.40 -14.81 4.99
N SER A 80 3.95 -14.53 6.17
CA SER A 80 5.35 -14.19 6.38
C SER A 80 5.94 -14.99 7.55
N LEU A 81 5.73 -16.31 7.54
CA LEU A 81 6.10 -17.24 8.63
C LEU A 81 7.61 -17.25 8.95
N GLU A 82 8.44 -16.85 8.00
CA GLU A 82 9.90 -16.80 8.12
C GLU A 82 10.40 -15.43 8.61
N ASP A 83 9.47 -14.49 8.83
CA ASP A 83 9.77 -13.12 9.25
C ASP A 83 9.40 -12.96 10.73
N GLU A 84 10.42 -12.99 11.59
CA GLU A 84 10.27 -12.88 13.05
C GLU A 84 9.67 -11.55 13.52
N PHE A 85 9.66 -10.53 12.64
CA PHE A 85 9.08 -9.23 12.91
C PHE A 85 7.72 -9.01 12.24
N ALA A 86 7.14 -10.03 11.61
CA ALA A 86 5.88 -9.87 10.88
C ALA A 86 4.70 -9.47 11.76
N ASP A 87 4.74 -9.79 13.04
CA ASP A 87 3.73 -9.46 14.06
C ASP A 87 4.16 -8.34 15.02
N PHE A 88 5.34 -7.73 14.78
CA PHE A 88 5.84 -6.65 15.63
C PHE A 88 4.95 -5.43 15.56
N GLU A 89 4.56 -4.90 16.73
CA GLU A 89 3.70 -3.72 16.89
C GLU A 89 2.37 -3.75 16.11
N LYS A 90 1.85 -4.94 15.80
CA LYS A 90 0.54 -5.07 15.18
C LYS A 90 -0.56 -4.73 16.17
N MET A 91 -1.17 -3.57 16.01
CA MET A 91 -2.25 -3.10 16.86
C MET A 91 -3.61 -3.65 16.40
N GLY A 92 -4.20 -4.54 17.19
CA GLY A 92 -5.59 -4.94 17.07
C GLY A 92 -5.98 -5.59 15.71
N ARG A 93 -7.01 -5.05 15.07
CA ARG A 93 -7.57 -5.56 13.81
C ARG A 93 -6.85 -5.05 12.56
N THR A 94 -5.59 -4.75 12.66
CA THR A 94 -4.79 -4.05 11.65
C THR A 94 -4.57 -4.78 10.35
N SER A 95 -4.87 -6.07 10.33
CA SER A 95 -4.62 -6.92 9.18
C SER A 95 -5.91 -7.22 8.42
N ARG A 96 -6.50 -6.20 7.80
CA ARG A 96 -7.55 -6.45 6.82
C ARG A 96 -6.88 -6.97 5.54
N ILE A 97 -6.99 -8.26 5.31
CA ILE A 97 -6.73 -8.84 4.00
C ILE A 97 -8.07 -8.89 3.27
N HIS A 98 -8.08 -8.45 2.02
CA HIS A 98 -9.21 -8.76 1.15
C HIS A 98 -9.31 -10.28 1.00
N ARG A 99 -10.30 -10.90 1.64
CA ARG A 99 -10.54 -12.35 1.50
C ARG A 99 -10.91 -12.61 0.04
N PRO A 100 -10.20 -13.51 -0.66
CA PRO A 100 -10.64 -13.93 -1.97
C PRO A 100 -12.05 -14.49 -1.83
N GLN A 101 -13.02 -13.88 -2.51
CA GLN A 101 -14.31 -14.50 -2.66
C GLN A 101 -14.08 -15.80 -3.46
N THR A 102 -14.46 -16.93 -2.89
CA THR A 102 -14.49 -18.20 -3.58
C THR A 102 -15.65 -18.17 -4.57
N GLY A 103 -15.39 -17.66 -5.77
CA GLY A 103 -16.38 -17.55 -6.83
C GLY A 103 -15.98 -16.46 -7.82
N VAL A 104 -15.95 -16.79 -9.08
CA VAL A 104 -15.79 -15.88 -10.21
C VAL A 104 -16.95 -14.88 -10.17
N GLY A 105 -16.75 -13.76 -9.51
CA GLY A 105 -17.73 -12.69 -9.34
C GLY A 105 -17.07 -11.34 -9.59
N LYS A 106 -17.63 -10.60 -10.53
CA LYS A 106 -17.31 -9.25 -10.97
C LYS A 106 -16.84 -8.38 -9.82
N ALA A 107 -15.80 -7.58 -10.06
CA ALA A 107 -15.41 -6.49 -9.19
C ALA A 107 -16.63 -5.59 -8.93
N GLN A 108 -17.18 -5.67 -7.73
CA GLN A 108 -18.21 -4.77 -7.27
C GLN A 108 -17.54 -3.63 -6.51
N SER A 109 -17.50 -2.50 -7.15
CA SER A 109 -17.16 -1.21 -6.56
C SER A 109 -18.35 -0.72 -5.72
N ASP A 110 -18.63 -1.36 -4.60
CA ASP A 110 -19.70 -0.90 -3.73
C ASP A 110 -19.13 -0.29 -2.45
N GLY A 111 -19.00 1.03 -2.51
CA GLY A 111 -18.77 1.92 -1.37
C GLY A 111 -19.97 2.01 -0.42
N LYS A 112 -20.54 0.90 0.00
CA LYS A 112 -21.45 0.82 1.14
C LYS A 112 -20.91 -0.14 2.19
N ASP A 113 -20.00 0.39 2.99
CA ASP A 113 -19.67 -0.20 4.28
C ASP A 113 -20.87 0.05 5.23
N THR A 114 -21.82 -0.87 5.21
CA THR A 114 -22.91 -0.90 6.21
C THR A 114 -22.30 -1.45 7.50
N GLY A 115 -21.86 -0.57 8.39
CA GLY A 115 -21.20 -0.85 9.66
C GLY A 115 -21.98 -1.73 10.64
N LYS A 116 -22.25 -2.98 10.30
CA LYS A 116 -22.67 -4.04 11.20
C LYS A 116 -21.57 -5.08 11.29
N ASP A 117 -20.51 -4.75 12.01
CA ASP A 117 -19.53 -5.74 12.49
C ASP A 117 -20.12 -6.49 13.68
N ASN A 118 -20.93 -7.50 13.41
CA ASN A 118 -21.33 -8.51 14.40
C ASN A 118 -20.31 -9.66 14.44
N ASN A 119 -19.02 -9.38 14.58
CA ASN A 119 -18.07 -10.47 14.76
C ASN A 119 -17.03 -10.10 15.83
N THR A 120 -17.36 -10.39 17.08
CA THR A 120 -16.47 -10.28 18.24
C THR A 120 -15.48 -11.44 18.38
N GLU A 121 -15.45 -12.36 17.43
CA GLU A 121 -14.49 -13.46 17.43
C GLU A 121 -13.14 -12.99 16.85
N LYS A 122 -12.08 -13.14 17.68
CA LYS A 122 -10.70 -13.08 17.17
C LYS A 122 -10.58 -14.07 16.04
N PRO A 123 -10.18 -13.68 14.81
CA PRO A 123 -9.98 -14.65 13.74
C PRO A 123 -8.94 -15.66 14.22
N ASN A 124 -9.34 -16.93 14.25
CA ASN A 124 -8.45 -18.01 14.60
C ASN A 124 -7.42 -18.14 13.47
N ASN A 125 -6.20 -17.65 13.67
CA ASN A 125 -5.14 -17.57 12.66
C ASN A 125 -4.86 -18.92 11.96
N LYS A 126 -5.03 -20.04 12.68
CA LYS A 126 -4.96 -21.38 12.09
C LYS A 126 -5.98 -21.60 10.97
N THR A 127 -7.13 -20.94 11.04
CA THR A 127 -8.23 -21.13 10.08
C THR A 127 -7.94 -20.46 8.73
N LEU A 128 -7.24 -19.33 8.69
CA LEU A 128 -6.94 -18.65 7.43
C LEU A 128 -5.88 -19.40 6.62
N GLN A 129 -4.81 -19.84 7.29
CA GLN A 129 -3.74 -20.62 6.63
C GLN A 129 -4.24 -21.95 6.02
N SER A 130 -5.18 -22.60 6.70
CA SER A 130 -5.75 -23.87 6.22
C SER A 130 -6.73 -23.69 5.06
N GLN A 131 -7.28 -22.50 4.87
CA GLN A 131 -8.27 -22.18 3.84
C GLN A 131 -7.66 -21.68 2.51
N LEU A 132 -6.41 -21.23 2.52
CA LEU A 132 -5.76 -20.68 1.33
C LEU A 132 -4.89 -21.74 0.64
N THR A 133 -4.98 -21.82 -0.69
CA THR A 133 -4.05 -22.59 -1.50
C THR A 133 -2.66 -21.92 -1.51
N ASN A 134 -1.62 -22.67 -1.85
CA ASN A 134 -0.26 -22.10 -1.97
C ASN A 134 -0.20 -20.98 -3.03
N GLU A 135 -0.94 -21.10 -4.11
CA GLU A 135 -1.06 -20.07 -5.15
C GLU A 135 -1.69 -18.78 -4.59
N GLN A 136 -2.78 -18.90 -3.82
CA GLN A 136 -3.41 -17.76 -3.16
C GLN A 136 -2.49 -17.09 -2.15
N LYS A 137 -1.75 -17.87 -1.36
CA LYS A 137 -0.75 -17.34 -0.41
C LYS A 137 0.36 -16.57 -1.14
N THR A 138 0.88 -17.14 -2.23
CA THR A 138 1.91 -16.50 -3.05
C THR A 138 1.41 -15.18 -3.63
N ARG A 139 0.20 -15.17 -4.19
CA ARG A 139 -0.43 -13.97 -4.72
C ARG A 139 -0.63 -12.90 -3.63
N LEU A 140 -1.16 -13.27 -2.48
CA LEU A 140 -1.44 -12.35 -1.38
C LEU A 140 -0.19 -11.71 -0.78
N LYS A 141 0.98 -12.34 -0.90
CA LYS A 141 2.27 -11.70 -0.54
C LYS A 141 2.50 -10.40 -1.32
N GLY A 142 1.99 -10.28 -2.54
CA GLY A 142 1.99 -9.06 -3.34
C GLY A 142 1.12 -7.92 -2.79
N SER A 143 0.46 -8.13 -1.64
CA SER A 143 -0.24 -7.08 -0.89
C SER A 143 0.61 -6.41 0.19
N PHE A 144 1.89 -6.78 0.36
CA PHE A 144 2.68 -6.32 1.49
C PHE A 144 4.08 -5.87 1.08
N ALA A 145 4.55 -4.78 1.70
CA ALA A 145 5.80 -4.12 1.35
C ALA A 145 7.03 -5.00 1.61
N ARG A 146 7.13 -5.67 2.77
CA ARG A 146 8.31 -6.48 3.09
C ARG A 146 8.54 -7.64 2.12
N PRO A 147 7.53 -8.45 1.77
CA PRO A 147 7.67 -9.42 0.67
C PRO A 147 7.99 -8.76 -0.67
N ALA A 148 7.40 -7.59 -0.97
CA ALA A 148 7.66 -6.88 -2.22
C ALA A 148 9.11 -6.40 -2.34
N LEU A 149 9.72 -5.92 -1.26
CA LEU A 149 11.13 -5.52 -1.27
C LEU A 149 12.05 -6.72 -1.59
N LYS A 150 11.77 -7.90 -1.02
CA LYS A 150 12.48 -9.16 -1.36
C LYS A 150 12.27 -9.55 -2.82
N GLN A 151 11.02 -9.49 -3.30
CA GLN A 151 10.69 -9.78 -4.69
C GLN A 151 11.36 -8.82 -5.66
N GLY A 152 11.47 -7.54 -5.29
CA GLY A 152 12.15 -6.52 -6.08
C GLY A 152 13.62 -6.83 -6.34
N LEU A 153 14.33 -7.41 -5.37
CA LEU A 153 15.72 -7.89 -5.55
C LEU A 153 15.78 -9.05 -6.53
N SER A 154 14.82 -9.98 -6.46
CA SER A 154 14.73 -11.10 -7.40
C SER A 154 14.44 -10.62 -8.82
N GLU A 155 13.54 -9.66 -8.98
CA GLU A 155 13.24 -9.06 -10.29
C GLU A 155 14.44 -8.24 -10.82
N GLN A 156 15.18 -7.57 -9.96
CA GLN A 156 16.40 -6.89 -10.36
C GLN A 156 17.44 -7.85 -10.98
N ALA A 157 17.59 -9.03 -10.41
CA ALA A 157 18.47 -10.04 -10.96
C ALA A 157 18.06 -10.53 -12.36
N LYS A 158 16.74 -10.56 -12.63
CA LYS A 158 16.19 -11.01 -13.92
C LYS A 158 16.14 -9.88 -14.96
N LEU A 159 15.72 -8.69 -14.54
CA LEU A 159 15.35 -7.58 -15.43
C LEU A 159 16.42 -6.49 -15.51
N GLY A 160 17.44 -6.54 -14.65
CA GLY A 160 18.46 -5.51 -14.50
C GLY A 160 17.99 -4.27 -13.73
N ILE A 161 16.73 -4.25 -13.28
CA ILE A 161 16.14 -3.13 -12.53
C ILE A 161 15.14 -3.64 -11.49
N ASN A 162 15.14 -3.01 -10.30
CA ASN A 162 14.21 -3.31 -9.22
C ASN A 162 12.92 -2.48 -9.36
N PRO A 163 11.75 -3.11 -9.67
CA PRO A 163 10.48 -2.39 -9.77
C PRO A 163 9.91 -1.96 -8.41
N PHE A 164 10.41 -2.53 -7.32
CA PHE A 164 9.92 -2.32 -5.95
C PHE A 164 10.99 -1.74 -5.02
N LYS A 165 11.91 -0.94 -5.55
CA LYS A 165 12.83 -0.14 -4.74
C LYS A 165 12.08 1.09 -4.22
N LEU A 166 11.47 0.97 -3.05
CA LEU A 166 10.53 1.93 -2.49
C LEU A 166 11.08 2.59 -1.23
N GLY A 167 10.83 3.90 -1.06
CA GLY A 167 10.80 4.55 0.24
C GLY A 167 9.45 4.28 0.89
N LEU A 168 9.40 4.10 2.21
CA LEU A 168 8.18 3.81 2.93
C LEU A 168 7.73 5.03 3.72
N ILE A 169 6.45 5.38 3.64
CA ILE A 169 5.83 6.45 4.42
C ILE A 169 4.57 5.95 5.13
N GLY A 170 4.21 6.62 6.22
CA GLY A 170 2.88 6.52 6.81
C GLY A 170 2.02 7.69 6.40
N SER A 171 0.71 7.59 6.56
CA SER A 171 -0.22 8.71 6.40
C SER A 171 -1.48 8.54 7.23
N THR A 172 -2.33 9.57 7.24
CA THR A 172 -3.58 9.54 8.01
C THR A 172 -4.75 8.98 7.22
N ASP A 173 -4.72 9.11 5.89
CA ASP A 173 -5.87 8.87 5.00
C ASP A 173 -7.15 9.63 5.45
N SER A 174 -6.97 10.78 6.09
CA SER A 174 -8.07 11.53 6.71
C SER A 174 -9.05 12.13 5.68
N HIS A 175 -8.66 12.24 4.42
CA HIS A 175 -9.41 12.84 3.31
C HIS A 175 -9.80 14.31 3.55
N ILE A 176 -9.11 14.98 4.45
CA ILE A 176 -9.23 16.42 4.73
C ILE A 176 -7.84 17.04 4.87
N GLY A 177 -7.73 18.33 4.62
CA GLY A 177 -6.46 19.05 4.76
C GLY A 177 -6.07 19.36 6.21
N LEU A 178 -6.91 18.99 7.17
CA LEU A 178 -6.69 19.21 8.59
C LEU A 178 -6.49 17.85 9.26
N SER A 179 -5.26 17.55 9.67
CA SER A 179 -4.98 16.40 10.53
C SER A 179 -4.17 16.87 11.73
N SER A 180 -4.48 16.33 12.90
CA SER A 180 -3.75 16.59 14.12
C SER A 180 -2.65 15.53 14.29
N ALA A 181 -1.48 15.95 14.77
CA ALA A 181 -0.44 15.05 15.26
C ALA A 181 -0.75 14.51 16.66
N ASP A 182 -1.76 15.05 17.33
CA ASP A 182 -2.20 14.63 18.64
C ASP A 182 -3.22 13.49 18.51
N GLU A 183 -2.90 12.30 19.01
CA GLU A 183 -3.78 11.14 18.97
C GLU A 183 -5.11 11.39 19.70
N SER A 184 -5.11 12.17 20.77
CA SER A 184 -6.32 12.53 21.52
C SER A 184 -7.22 13.50 20.75
N GLY A 185 -6.65 14.27 19.85
CA GLY A 185 -7.32 15.29 19.03
C GLY A 185 -7.48 14.90 17.55
N TYR A 186 -7.18 13.65 17.17
CA TYR A 186 -7.28 13.22 15.78
C TYR A 186 -8.72 13.24 15.27
N ILE A 187 -8.99 14.20 14.39
CA ILE A 187 -10.29 14.37 13.75
C ILE A 187 -10.10 14.23 12.23
N GLY A 188 -10.04 13.00 11.72
CA GLY A 188 -10.12 12.74 10.30
C GLY A 188 -11.57 12.67 9.81
N LYS A 189 -11.78 12.67 8.50
CA LYS A 189 -13.10 12.45 7.88
C LYS A 189 -13.83 11.26 8.50
N GLN A 190 -13.12 10.18 8.77
CA GLN A 190 -13.67 8.99 9.38
C GLN A 190 -13.82 9.13 10.90
N GLY A 191 -12.94 9.88 11.56
CA GLY A 191 -13.03 10.16 12.99
C GLY A 191 -14.30 10.91 13.36
N ALA A 192 -14.71 11.90 12.56
CA ALA A 192 -15.93 12.65 12.77
C ALA A 192 -17.20 11.78 12.73
N PHE A 193 -17.19 10.72 11.91
CA PHE A 193 -18.33 9.82 11.75
C PHE A 193 -18.22 8.54 12.56
N ARG A 194 -17.05 8.23 13.09
CA ARG A 194 -16.73 6.94 13.72
C ARG A 194 -15.89 7.06 15.00
N ALA A 195 -16.03 8.17 15.71
CA ALA A 195 -15.28 8.45 16.94
C ALA A 195 -15.36 7.34 18.02
N ALA A 196 -16.29 6.40 17.89
CA ALA A 196 -16.44 5.25 18.77
C ALA A 196 -15.76 3.96 18.25
N SER A 197 -15.15 3.97 17.07
CA SER A 197 -14.59 2.74 16.52
C SER A 197 -13.10 2.61 16.83
N ALA A 198 -12.77 2.02 17.98
CA ALA A 198 -11.44 1.46 18.27
C ALA A 198 -10.99 0.38 17.22
N VAL A 199 -11.61 0.38 16.04
CA VAL A 199 -11.43 -0.60 14.96
C VAL A 199 -10.36 -0.13 13.97
N TRP A 200 -10.08 1.17 13.95
CA TRP A 200 -9.15 1.79 13.03
C TRP A 200 -7.79 1.98 13.69
N ASN A 201 -6.73 1.78 12.91
CA ASN A 201 -5.37 2.02 13.38
C ASN A 201 -5.13 3.48 13.72
N ALA A 202 -4.07 3.69 14.50
CA ALA A 202 -3.44 5.00 14.59
C ALA A 202 -3.04 5.46 13.19
N ALA A 203 -3.21 6.76 12.94
CA ALA A 203 -2.75 7.37 11.72
C ALA A 203 -1.23 7.38 11.68
N GLY A 204 -0.67 7.04 10.51
CA GLY A 204 0.76 7.18 10.28
C GLY A 204 1.15 8.59 9.82
N PHE A 205 2.43 8.87 9.86
CA PHE A 205 3.02 10.10 9.33
C PHE A 205 4.14 9.79 8.33
N ALA A 206 4.32 10.71 7.38
CA ALA A 206 5.46 10.68 6.47
C ALA A 206 6.61 11.49 7.06
N GLY A 207 7.70 10.84 7.45
CA GLY A 207 8.96 11.50 7.75
C GLY A 207 9.78 11.70 6.49
N VAL A 208 10.37 12.89 6.30
CA VAL A 208 11.18 13.23 5.11
C VAL A 208 12.50 13.82 5.54
N TRP A 209 13.60 13.20 5.15
CA TRP A 209 14.95 13.70 5.38
C TRP A 209 15.33 14.73 4.32
N ALA A 210 14.91 15.99 4.52
CA ALA A 210 15.19 17.09 3.62
C ALA A 210 16.22 18.05 4.22
N LYS A 211 16.99 18.72 3.37
CA LYS A 211 17.96 19.74 3.82
C LYS A 211 17.27 21.00 4.35
N GLU A 212 16.12 21.33 3.78
CA GLU A 212 15.35 22.52 4.08
C GLU A 212 13.85 22.17 4.04
N ASN A 213 13.05 22.88 4.82
CA ASN A 213 11.59 22.76 4.79
C ASN A 213 11.01 23.61 3.64
N THR A 214 11.39 23.27 2.42
CA THR A 214 10.86 23.88 1.20
C THR A 214 10.23 22.82 0.32
N ARG A 215 9.27 23.20 -0.53
CA ARG A 215 8.61 22.27 -1.47
C ARG A 215 9.63 21.53 -2.32
N GLU A 216 10.62 22.24 -2.84
CA GLU A 216 11.65 21.68 -3.72
C GLU A 216 12.53 20.65 -2.98
N SER A 217 12.98 21.00 -1.77
CA SER A 217 13.85 20.12 -0.97
C SER A 217 13.11 18.87 -0.52
N LEU A 218 11.86 19.01 -0.08
CA LEU A 218 10.98 17.88 0.31
C LEU A 218 10.74 16.96 -0.87
N PHE A 219 10.30 17.50 -2.03
CA PHE A 219 10.02 16.69 -3.20
C PHE A 219 11.28 15.93 -3.68
N THR A 220 12.42 16.60 -3.69
CA THR A 220 13.69 15.99 -4.08
C THR A 220 14.12 14.87 -3.13
N ALA A 221 13.92 15.04 -1.83
CA ALA A 221 14.18 13.98 -0.84
C ALA A 221 13.24 12.77 -1.06
N MET A 222 11.96 13.02 -1.32
CA MET A 222 10.99 11.95 -1.65
C MET A 222 11.39 11.21 -2.93
N GLU A 223 11.84 11.90 -3.98
CA GLU A 223 12.37 11.25 -5.19
C GLU A 223 13.59 10.38 -4.91
N ARG A 224 14.43 10.76 -3.97
CA ARG A 224 15.59 9.97 -3.54
C ARG A 224 15.22 8.86 -2.57
N ARG A 225 13.95 8.77 -2.15
CA ARG A 225 13.45 7.82 -1.14
C ARG A 225 14.04 8.06 0.26
N GLU A 226 14.43 9.29 0.56
CA GLU A 226 14.92 9.72 1.85
C GLU A 226 13.72 10.01 2.77
N VAL A 227 12.97 8.97 3.08
CA VAL A 227 11.71 9.01 3.81
C VAL A 227 11.62 7.86 4.80
N PHE A 228 10.74 8.01 5.80
CA PHE A 228 10.37 6.91 6.70
C PHE A 228 8.89 7.00 7.10
N ALA A 229 8.32 5.87 7.48
CA ALA A 229 7.00 5.78 8.06
C ALA A 229 7.09 5.87 9.59
N SER A 230 6.14 6.57 10.19
CA SER A 230 5.95 6.65 11.64
C SER A 230 4.50 6.36 11.98
#